data_2c21ce5121f240def6f2ccdd640c534e
#
_entry.id   2c21ce5121f240def6f2ccdd640c534e
#
_cell.length_a   1.000
_cell.length_b   1.000
_cell.length_c   1.000
_cell.angle_alpha   90.00
_cell.angle_beta   90.00
_cell.angle_gamma   90.00
#
_symmetry.space_group_name_H-M   'P 1'
#
loop_
_entity.id
_entity.type
_entity.pdbx_description
1 polymer ?
#
loop_
_entity_poly.entity_id
_entity_poly.type
_entity_poly.pdbx_seq_one_letter_code
_entity_poly.pdbx_strand_id
1 'polypeptide(L)'
;MKCCVNGRRAQREEMMEKDKAGSMKDRILYESLKLFADNGYAAVSTRMIAKAVEASDAVIYKHFKSKREILDTILEQCKRRYLAKRNTVRIATMCWDEVESICMDMFSFQTQDEWIVLYRKLLVVEQYKDPQMAVLYRKMFIEGPLESLAGMFRILIEQGYMKKGNPMVYAMELYAPFFLFHTVGGESEELLQNLEEHVRLFRENVRES
;
A
#
# COMPACT_ATOMS: atom_id res chain seq x y z
N MET A 1 16.84 4.31 20.81
CA MET A 1 15.77 4.55 19.84
C MET A 1 16.19 5.32 18.56
N LYS A 2 17.32 6.00 18.49
CA LYS A 2 17.81 6.67 17.25
C LYS A 2 18.33 5.72 16.13
N CYS A 3 18.57 4.44 16.43
CA CYS A 3 19.15 3.50 15.47
C CYS A 3 18.14 2.96 14.42
N CYS A 4 16.83 2.89 14.74
CA CYS A 4 15.83 2.32 13.82
C CYS A 4 15.39 3.29 12.71
N VAL A 5 15.48 4.60 12.91
CA VAL A 5 15.11 5.61 11.90
C VAL A 5 16.15 5.70 10.79
N ASN A 6 17.44 5.62 11.13
CA ASN A 6 18.53 5.66 10.14
C ASN A 6 18.58 4.39 9.26
N GLY A 7 18.24 3.23 9.78
CA GLY A 7 18.20 1.98 9.00
C GLY A 7 17.07 1.98 7.94
N ARG A 8 15.93 2.55 8.29
CA ARG A 8 14.78 2.65 7.36
C ARG A 8 15.03 3.64 6.21
N ARG A 9 15.73 4.75 6.49
CA ARG A 9 16.10 5.73 5.47
C ARG A 9 17.13 5.16 4.49
N ALA A 10 18.12 4.44 4.97
CA ALA A 10 19.12 3.78 4.13
C ALA A 10 18.51 2.67 3.26
N GLN A 11 17.59 1.86 3.80
CA GLN A 11 16.85 0.86 3.03
C GLN A 11 15.94 1.49 1.95
N ARG A 12 15.36 2.65 2.24
CA ARG A 12 14.55 3.42 1.28
C ARG A 12 15.42 3.94 0.13
N GLU A 13 16.59 4.51 0.44
CA GLU A 13 17.55 5.02 -0.55
C GLU A 13 18.09 3.87 -1.42
N GLU A 14 18.41 2.72 -0.84
CA GLU A 14 18.89 1.53 -1.55
C GLU A 14 17.79 0.89 -2.45
N MET A 15 16.53 0.90 -2.01
CA MET A 15 15.40 0.43 -2.80
C MET A 15 15.07 1.40 -3.95
N MET A 16 15.16 2.72 -3.71
CA MET A 16 15.01 3.75 -4.74
C MET A 16 16.10 3.68 -5.79
N GLU A 17 17.33 3.37 -5.40
CA GLU A 17 18.47 3.22 -6.31
C GLU A 17 18.34 1.94 -7.16
N LYS A 18 17.80 0.88 -6.59
CA LYS A 18 17.52 -0.39 -7.28
C LYS A 18 16.38 -0.28 -8.30
N ASP A 19 15.34 0.50 -8.01
CA ASP A 19 14.25 0.78 -8.94
C ASP A 19 14.68 1.76 -10.06
N LYS A 20 15.65 2.66 -9.80
CA LYS A 20 16.30 3.52 -10.80
C LYS A 20 17.29 2.77 -11.70
N ALA A 21 17.90 1.69 -11.21
CA ALA A 21 18.84 0.85 -11.96
C ALA A 21 18.14 -0.22 -12.83
N GLY A 22 16.79 -0.24 -12.86
CA GLY A 22 15.99 -1.17 -13.64
C GLY A 22 16.14 -1.00 -15.17
N SER A 23 15.58 -1.94 -15.91
CA SER A 23 15.54 -1.87 -17.38
C SER A 23 14.81 -0.59 -17.85
N MET A 24 15.01 -0.19 -19.12
CA MET A 24 14.26 0.93 -19.70
C MET A 24 12.74 0.74 -19.54
N LYS A 25 12.27 -0.51 -19.60
CA LYS A 25 10.87 -0.86 -19.38
C LYS A 25 10.42 -0.50 -17.98
N ASP A 26 11.23 -0.78 -16.95
CA ASP A 26 10.90 -0.47 -15.55
C ASP A 26 10.91 1.04 -15.30
N ARG A 27 11.87 1.77 -15.90
CA ARG A 27 11.90 3.24 -15.85
C ARG A 27 10.65 3.85 -16.48
N ILE A 28 10.20 3.34 -17.63
CA ILE A 28 8.97 3.81 -18.28
C ILE A 28 7.76 3.59 -17.35
N LEU A 29 7.63 2.41 -16.74
CA LEU A 29 6.52 2.12 -15.83
C LEU A 29 6.53 3.03 -14.60
N TYR A 30 7.70 3.21 -13.99
CA TYR A 30 7.83 4.02 -12.79
C TYR A 30 7.53 5.51 -13.04
N GLU A 31 8.15 6.11 -14.07
CA GLU A 31 7.90 7.53 -14.41
C GLU A 31 6.46 7.74 -14.91
N SER A 32 5.87 6.75 -15.60
CA SER A 32 4.46 6.81 -15.98
C SER A 32 3.54 6.78 -14.77
N LEU A 33 3.83 5.92 -13.78
CA LEU A 33 3.06 5.86 -12.54
C LEU A 33 3.08 7.20 -11.80
N LYS A 34 4.25 7.85 -11.69
CA LYS A 34 4.37 9.19 -11.09
C LYS A 34 3.51 10.21 -11.85
N LEU A 35 3.68 10.27 -13.16
CA LEU A 35 2.92 11.20 -14.01
C LEU A 35 1.41 10.98 -13.88
N PHE A 36 0.94 9.73 -13.91
CA PHE A 36 -0.47 9.39 -13.77
C PHE A 36 -1.01 9.72 -12.38
N ALA A 37 -0.22 9.49 -11.33
CA ALA A 37 -0.60 9.81 -9.96
C ALA A 37 -0.70 11.32 -9.71
N ASP A 38 0.14 12.13 -10.38
CA ASP A 38 0.18 13.57 -10.18
C ASP A 38 -0.83 14.33 -11.06
N ASN A 39 -1.03 13.88 -12.30
CA ASN A 39 -1.80 14.63 -13.30
C ASN A 39 -3.11 13.95 -13.70
N GLY A 40 -3.31 12.69 -13.31
CA GLY A 40 -4.37 11.81 -13.82
C GLY A 40 -4.00 11.20 -15.19
N TYR A 41 -4.57 10.02 -15.45
CA TYR A 41 -4.27 9.25 -16.67
C TYR A 41 -4.57 10.02 -17.96
N ALA A 42 -5.70 10.73 -18.03
CA ALA A 42 -6.13 11.40 -19.25
C ALA A 42 -5.17 12.51 -19.70
N ALA A 43 -4.63 13.26 -18.75
CA ALA A 43 -3.78 14.43 -19.03
C ALA A 43 -2.35 14.05 -19.48
N VAL A 44 -1.90 12.83 -19.22
CA VAL A 44 -0.55 12.38 -19.56
C VAL A 44 -0.50 11.83 -20.99
N SER A 45 0.46 12.30 -21.79
CA SER A 45 0.75 11.78 -23.14
C SER A 45 1.98 10.89 -23.14
N THR A 46 2.12 10.03 -24.17
CA THR A 46 3.35 9.21 -24.38
C THR A 46 4.59 10.08 -24.53
N ARG A 47 4.45 11.27 -25.12
CA ARG A 47 5.54 12.26 -25.26
C ARG A 47 6.01 12.79 -23.89
N MET A 48 5.09 13.00 -22.95
CA MET A 48 5.46 13.37 -21.56
C MET A 48 6.24 12.25 -20.89
N ILE A 49 5.81 11.01 -21.08
CA ILE A 49 6.50 9.82 -20.55
C ILE A 49 7.90 9.71 -21.16
N ALA A 50 8.02 9.84 -22.48
CA ALA A 50 9.32 9.80 -23.18
C ALA A 50 10.29 10.86 -22.64
N LYS A 51 9.79 12.10 -22.43
CA LYS A 51 10.57 13.17 -21.82
C LYS A 51 11.03 12.83 -20.40
N ALA A 52 10.16 12.25 -19.58
CA ALA A 52 10.46 11.88 -18.19
C ALA A 52 11.54 10.80 -18.08
N VAL A 53 11.62 9.88 -19.05
CA VAL A 53 12.67 8.84 -19.10
C VAL A 53 13.88 9.25 -19.96
N GLU A 54 13.91 10.50 -20.42
CA GLU A 54 14.99 11.05 -21.29
C GLU A 54 15.18 10.24 -22.59
N ALA A 55 14.08 9.85 -23.21
CA ALA A 55 14.06 9.04 -24.43
C ALA A 55 13.16 9.65 -25.52
N SER A 56 13.19 9.08 -26.73
CA SER A 56 12.26 9.42 -27.79
C SER A 56 10.95 8.63 -27.68
N ASP A 57 9.88 9.12 -28.31
CA ASP A 57 8.60 8.39 -28.44
C ASP A 57 8.77 6.98 -29.02
N ALA A 58 9.71 6.82 -29.98
CA ALA A 58 10.02 5.53 -30.58
C ALA A 58 10.50 4.49 -29.55
N VAL A 59 11.22 4.93 -28.51
CA VAL A 59 11.65 4.04 -27.40
C VAL A 59 10.44 3.57 -26.60
N ILE A 60 9.48 4.45 -26.33
CA ILE A 60 8.24 4.05 -25.63
C ILE A 60 7.51 2.96 -26.44
N TYR A 61 7.30 3.20 -27.73
CA TYR A 61 6.60 2.25 -28.60
C TYR A 61 7.36 0.93 -28.86
N LYS A 62 8.67 0.90 -28.64
CA LYS A 62 9.45 -0.35 -28.64
C LYS A 62 9.09 -1.27 -27.47
N HIS A 63 8.71 -0.69 -26.33
CA HIS A 63 8.42 -1.42 -25.10
C HIS A 63 6.91 -1.63 -24.85
N PHE A 64 6.07 -0.69 -25.27
CA PHE A 64 4.62 -0.69 -25.05
C PHE A 64 3.87 -0.20 -26.28
N LYS A 65 2.84 -0.92 -26.68
CA LYS A 65 2.03 -0.59 -27.88
C LYS A 65 1.16 0.65 -27.69
N SER A 66 0.83 0.99 -26.45
CA SER A 66 -0.05 2.12 -26.12
C SER A 66 0.13 2.60 -24.70
N LYS A 67 -0.31 3.82 -24.41
CA LYS A 67 -0.41 4.37 -23.05
C LYS A 67 -1.31 3.48 -22.16
N ARG A 68 -2.34 2.86 -22.72
CA ARG A 68 -3.21 1.94 -21.98
C ARG A 68 -2.46 0.69 -21.54
N GLU A 69 -1.62 0.10 -22.35
CA GLU A 69 -0.80 -1.06 -21.98
C GLU A 69 0.18 -0.73 -20.85
N ILE A 70 0.73 0.50 -20.85
CA ILE A 70 1.56 0.99 -19.72
C ILE A 70 0.74 0.99 -18.43
N LEU A 71 -0.46 1.59 -18.45
CA LEU A 71 -1.36 1.63 -17.29
C LEU A 71 -1.72 0.24 -16.80
N ASP A 72 -2.16 -0.65 -17.68
CA ASP A 72 -2.58 -2.01 -17.33
C ASP A 72 -1.41 -2.79 -16.69
N THR A 73 -0.18 -2.61 -17.22
CA THR A 73 1.03 -3.22 -16.68
C THR A 73 1.33 -2.68 -15.26
N ILE A 74 1.22 -1.37 -15.06
CA ILE A 74 1.39 -0.73 -13.74
C ILE A 74 0.39 -1.29 -12.74
N LEU A 75 -0.89 -1.31 -13.09
CA LEU A 75 -1.95 -1.80 -12.20
C LEU A 75 -1.70 -3.25 -11.78
N GLU A 76 -1.30 -4.10 -12.70
CA GLU A 76 -1.01 -5.52 -12.39
C GLU A 76 0.26 -5.68 -11.54
N GLN A 77 1.32 -4.92 -11.80
CA GLN A 77 2.55 -4.95 -10.99
C GLN A 77 2.28 -4.48 -9.55
N CYS A 78 1.61 -3.36 -9.38
CA CYS A 78 1.29 -2.83 -8.05
C CYS A 78 0.36 -3.78 -7.29
N LYS A 79 -0.65 -4.34 -7.95
CA LYS A 79 -1.52 -5.36 -7.36
C LYS A 79 -0.73 -6.59 -6.89
N ARG A 80 0.17 -7.13 -7.72
CA ARG A 80 1.02 -8.27 -7.34
C ARG A 80 1.92 -7.94 -6.16
N ARG A 81 2.54 -6.75 -6.15
CA ARG A 81 3.39 -6.27 -5.05
C ARG A 81 2.61 -6.20 -3.73
N TYR A 82 1.41 -5.62 -3.78
CA TYR A 82 0.52 -5.52 -2.62
C TYR A 82 0.10 -6.90 -2.10
N LEU A 83 -0.37 -7.79 -2.98
CA LEU A 83 -0.80 -9.13 -2.62
C LEU A 83 0.37 -9.98 -2.10
N ALA A 84 1.57 -9.85 -2.67
CA ALA A 84 2.75 -10.54 -2.19
C ALA A 84 3.05 -10.15 -0.73
N LYS A 85 3.03 -8.85 -0.40
CA LYS A 85 3.23 -8.38 0.98
C LYS A 85 2.14 -8.90 1.92
N ARG A 86 0.86 -8.81 1.52
CA ARG A 86 -0.25 -9.32 2.33
C ARG A 86 -0.12 -10.81 2.63
N ASN A 87 0.31 -11.59 1.66
CA ASN A 87 0.45 -13.05 1.79
C ASN A 87 1.67 -13.47 2.65
N THR A 88 2.56 -12.56 3.06
CA THR A 88 3.61 -12.88 4.04
C THR A 88 3.06 -13.09 5.44
N VAL A 89 1.87 -12.56 5.72
CA VAL A 89 1.18 -12.73 7.01
C VAL A 89 0.59 -14.14 7.11
N ARG A 90 1.17 -14.97 7.99
CA ARG A 90 0.70 -16.33 8.25
C ARG A 90 -0.37 -16.34 9.34
N ILE A 91 -1.60 -16.06 8.95
CA ILE A 91 -2.74 -15.94 9.89
C ILE A 91 -2.94 -17.24 10.71
N ALA A 92 -2.76 -18.41 10.10
CA ALA A 92 -3.00 -19.70 10.76
C ALA A 92 -2.05 -20.02 11.93
N THR A 93 -0.87 -19.40 11.98
CA THR A 93 0.15 -19.62 13.03
C THR A 93 0.41 -18.37 13.87
N MET A 94 -0.44 -17.35 13.73
CA MET A 94 -0.27 -16.06 14.40
C MET A 94 -0.54 -16.19 15.89
N CYS A 95 0.31 -15.59 16.70
CA CYS A 95 0.06 -15.40 18.11
C CYS A 95 -0.41 -13.97 18.41
N TRP A 96 -1.04 -13.80 19.57
CA TRP A 96 -1.55 -12.50 20.01
C TRP A 96 -0.51 -11.39 20.03
N ASP A 97 0.75 -11.72 20.36
CA ASP A 97 1.82 -10.74 20.49
C ASP A 97 2.36 -10.22 19.15
N GLU A 98 2.06 -10.92 18.05
CA GLU A 98 2.47 -10.50 16.70
C GLU A 98 1.50 -9.48 16.05
N VAL A 99 0.29 -9.31 16.58
CA VAL A 99 -0.75 -8.45 16.00
C VAL A 99 -0.25 -7.02 15.77
N GLU A 100 0.42 -6.43 16.77
CA GLU A 100 0.93 -5.06 16.70
C GLU A 100 2.00 -4.92 15.61
N SER A 101 2.99 -5.80 15.59
CA SER A 101 4.07 -5.76 14.61
C SER A 101 3.56 -5.94 13.19
N ILE A 102 2.57 -6.81 12.98
CA ILE A 102 1.95 -7.06 11.68
C ILE A 102 1.17 -5.83 11.20
N CYS A 103 0.40 -5.20 12.07
CA CYS A 103 -0.36 -3.99 11.74
C CYS A 103 0.59 -2.85 11.36
N MET A 104 1.63 -2.62 12.15
CA MET A 104 2.60 -1.56 11.90
C MET A 104 3.47 -1.83 10.67
N ASP A 105 3.85 -3.09 10.40
CA ASP A 105 4.59 -3.47 9.20
C ASP A 105 3.75 -3.28 7.92
N MET A 106 2.47 -3.63 7.96
CA MET A 106 1.55 -3.37 6.84
C MET A 106 1.29 -1.88 6.64
N PHE A 107 1.16 -1.11 7.72
CA PHE A 107 1.01 0.33 7.64
C PHE A 107 2.26 0.99 7.02
N SER A 108 3.44 0.62 7.51
CA SER A 108 4.72 1.10 6.97
C SER A 108 4.84 0.77 5.46
N PHE A 109 4.49 -0.44 5.07
CA PHE A 109 4.49 -0.81 3.64
C PHE A 109 3.52 0.06 2.82
N GLN A 110 2.33 0.33 3.32
CA GLN A 110 1.32 1.11 2.60
C GLN A 110 1.65 2.60 2.53
N THR A 111 2.46 3.14 3.45
CA THR A 111 2.83 4.55 3.52
C THR A 111 4.23 4.86 3.00
N GLN A 112 5.14 3.87 2.99
CA GLN A 112 6.55 4.07 2.67
C GLN A 112 7.00 3.39 1.37
N ASP A 113 6.29 2.33 0.90
CA ASP A 113 6.58 1.76 -0.41
C ASP A 113 6.11 2.72 -1.51
N GLU A 114 7.05 3.31 -2.22
CA GLU A 114 6.78 4.39 -3.19
C GLU A 114 5.82 3.94 -4.29
N TRP A 115 5.94 2.71 -4.80
CA TRP A 115 5.02 2.16 -5.79
C TRP A 115 3.60 2.05 -5.25
N ILE A 116 3.43 1.63 -4.01
CA ILE A 116 2.12 1.48 -3.38
C ILE A 116 1.50 2.84 -3.05
N VAL A 117 2.30 3.80 -2.61
CA VAL A 117 1.86 5.18 -2.37
C VAL A 117 1.37 5.81 -3.67
N LEU A 118 2.16 5.74 -4.75
CA LEU A 118 1.79 6.27 -6.06
C LEU A 118 0.59 5.53 -6.66
N TYR A 119 0.53 4.21 -6.51
CA TYR A 119 -0.61 3.39 -6.95
C TYR A 119 -1.91 3.81 -6.26
N ARG A 120 -1.89 3.98 -4.94
CA ARG A 120 -3.05 4.46 -4.19
C ARG A 120 -3.47 5.85 -4.67
N LYS A 121 -2.51 6.78 -4.82
CA LYS A 121 -2.78 8.14 -5.32
C LYS A 121 -3.43 8.12 -6.70
N LEU A 122 -2.92 7.33 -7.63
CA LEU A 122 -3.51 7.12 -8.96
C LEU A 122 -4.96 6.63 -8.85
N LEU A 123 -5.22 5.59 -8.05
CA LEU A 123 -6.56 5.04 -7.89
C LEU A 123 -7.53 6.05 -7.24
N VAL A 124 -7.06 6.84 -6.27
CA VAL A 124 -7.86 7.91 -5.65
C VAL A 124 -8.24 8.98 -6.67
N VAL A 125 -7.32 9.39 -7.52
CA VAL A 125 -7.58 10.41 -8.56
C VAL A 125 -8.54 9.90 -9.65
N GLU A 126 -8.39 8.64 -10.04
CA GLU A 126 -9.14 8.07 -11.16
C GLU A 126 -10.46 7.38 -10.75
N GLN A 127 -10.70 7.07 -9.48
CA GLN A 127 -11.91 6.36 -9.02
C GLN A 127 -13.22 7.05 -9.36
N TYR A 128 -13.22 8.38 -9.49
CA TYR A 128 -14.41 9.17 -9.85
C TYR A 128 -14.63 9.26 -11.35
N LYS A 129 -13.68 8.83 -12.17
CA LYS A 129 -13.73 8.89 -13.64
C LYS A 129 -13.85 7.53 -14.28
N ASP A 130 -13.30 6.49 -13.63
CA ASP A 130 -13.28 5.11 -14.12
C ASP A 130 -13.81 4.14 -13.05
N PRO A 131 -14.98 3.50 -13.27
CA PRO A 131 -15.54 2.53 -12.34
C PRO A 131 -14.61 1.36 -12.02
N GLN A 132 -13.71 0.96 -12.93
CA GLN A 132 -12.74 -0.11 -12.68
C GLN A 132 -11.70 0.33 -11.66
N MET A 133 -11.27 1.60 -11.69
CA MET A 133 -10.35 2.17 -10.69
C MET A 133 -11.02 2.26 -9.32
N ALA A 134 -12.31 2.61 -9.26
CA ALA A 134 -13.08 2.62 -8.02
C ALA A 134 -13.16 1.22 -7.39
N VAL A 135 -13.40 0.18 -8.20
CA VAL A 135 -13.41 -1.21 -7.74
C VAL A 135 -12.03 -1.64 -7.24
N LEU A 136 -10.96 -1.30 -7.96
CA LEU A 136 -9.60 -1.62 -7.54
C LEU A 136 -9.24 -0.92 -6.22
N TYR A 137 -9.55 0.37 -6.11
CA TYR A 137 -9.30 1.14 -4.87
C TYR A 137 -9.98 0.49 -3.67
N ARG A 138 -11.28 0.21 -3.78
CA ARG A 138 -12.05 -0.45 -2.71
C ARG A 138 -11.44 -1.80 -2.31
N LYS A 139 -11.18 -2.66 -3.30
CA LYS A 139 -10.64 -4.00 -3.04
C LYS A 139 -9.26 -3.98 -2.39
N MET A 140 -8.40 -3.04 -2.81
CA MET A 140 -7.01 -3.02 -2.35
C MET A 140 -6.86 -2.31 -1.00
N PHE A 141 -7.59 -1.22 -0.76
CA PHE A 141 -7.34 -0.33 0.37
C PHE A 141 -8.50 -0.23 1.37
N ILE A 142 -9.62 -0.89 1.14
CA ILE A 142 -10.76 -0.92 2.08
C ILE A 142 -11.17 -2.37 2.37
N GLU A 143 -11.76 -3.07 1.39
CA GLU A 143 -12.33 -4.41 1.59
C GLU A 143 -11.24 -5.44 1.96
N GLY A 144 -10.15 -5.48 1.19
CA GLY A 144 -9.07 -6.46 1.41
C GLY A 144 -8.39 -6.36 2.78
N PRO A 145 -7.99 -5.17 3.27
CA PRO A 145 -7.51 -5.00 4.64
C PRO A 145 -8.51 -5.43 5.70
N LEU A 146 -9.77 -5.02 5.58
CA LEU A 146 -10.82 -5.37 6.53
C LEU A 146 -11.09 -6.88 6.56
N GLU A 147 -11.18 -7.54 5.40
CA GLU A 147 -11.35 -8.99 5.30
C GLU A 147 -10.16 -9.75 5.91
N SER A 148 -8.94 -9.26 5.68
CA SER A 148 -7.72 -9.86 6.23
C SER A 148 -7.69 -9.76 7.76
N LEU A 149 -7.98 -8.58 8.32
CA LEU A 149 -8.07 -8.37 9.76
C LEU A 149 -9.22 -9.16 10.38
N ALA A 150 -10.40 -9.16 9.77
CA ALA A 150 -11.53 -9.93 10.26
C ALA A 150 -11.26 -11.45 10.26
N GLY A 151 -10.54 -11.94 9.24
CA GLY A 151 -10.08 -13.32 9.20
C GLY A 151 -9.12 -13.66 10.34
N MET A 152 -8.16 -12.78 10.61
CA MET A 152 -7.24 -12.88 11.73
C MET A 152 -7.98 -12.90 13.09
N PHE A 153 -8.88 -11.94 13.30
CA PHE A 153 -9.61 -11.83 14.56
C PHE A 153 -10.57 -13.01 14.81
N ARG A 154 -11.15 -13.58 13.75
CA ARG A 154 -11.94 -14.81 13.88
C ARG A 154 -11.12 -15.94 14.49
N ILE A 155 -9.89 -16.15 14.02
CA ILE A 155 -8.99 -17.17 14.53
C ILE A 155 -8.60 -16.88 16.00
N LEU A 156 -8.27 -15.63 16.31
CA LEU A 156 -7.89 -15.23 17.68
C LEU A 156 -9.05 -15.37 18.67
N ILE A 157 -10.29 -15.12 18.23
CA ILE A 157 -11.51 -15.37 19.04
C ILE A 157 -11.71 -16.88 19.26
N GLU A 158 -11.56 -17.70 18.20
CA GLU A 158 -11.69 -19.17 18.30
C GLU A 158 -10.63 -19.79 19.21
N GLN A 159 -9.42 -19.20 19.24
CA GLN A 159 -8.32 -19.61 20.12
C GLN A 159 -8.45 -19.10 21.56
N GLY A 160 -9.42 -18.23 21.85
CA GLY A 160 -9.64 -17.65 23.17
C GLY A 160 -8.69 -16.53 23.57
N TYR A 161 -7.97 -15.91 22.61
CA TYR A 161 -7.14 -14.73 22.87
C TYR A 161 -7.93 -13.43 22.84
N MET A 162 -9.04 -13.41 22.11
CA MET A 162 -9.89 -12.23 21.93
C MET A 162 -11.30 -12.47 22.46
N LYS A 163 -11.89 -11.44 23.04
CA LYS A 163 -13.31 -11.42 23.46
C LYS A 163 -14.23 -11.78 22.28
N LYS A 164 -15.27 -12.52 22.59
CA LYS A 164 -16.31 -12.85 21.61
C LYS A 164 -16.96 -11.58 21.09
N GLY A 165 -17.05 -11.43 19.76
CA GLY A 165 -17.62 -10.27 19.11
C GLY A 165 -17.67 -10.45 17.61
N ASN A 166 -18.05 -9.41 16.88
CA ASN A 166 -18.05 -9.41 15.42
C ASN A 166 -16.65 -9.10 14.88
N PRO A 167 -15.94 -10.05 14.24
CA PRO A 167 -14.59 -9.83 13.74
C PRO A 167 -14.47 -8.67 12.74
N MET A 168 -15.52 -8.42 11.94
CA MET A 168 -15.53 -7.30 10.99
C MET A 168 -15.61 -5.95 11.70
N VAL A 169 -16.39 -5.85 12.80
CA VAL A 169 -16.47 -4.62 13.60
C VAL A 169 -15.12 -4.33 14.25
N TYR A 170 -14.46 -5.34 14.81
CA TYR A 170 -13.10 -5.20 15.34
C TYR A 170 -12.09 -4.77 14.25
N ALA A 171 -12.23 -5.34 13.04
CA ALA A 171 -11.39 -4.94 11.91
C ALA A 171 -11.60 -3.47 11.51
N MET A 172 -12.83 -2.99 11.49
CA MET A 172 -13.16 -1.58 11.21
C MET A 172 -12.61 -0.66 12.29
N GLU A 173 -12.77 -1.00 13.56
CA GLU A 173 -12.29 -0.22 14.71
C GLU A 173 -10.76 -0.07 14.66
N LEU A 174 -10.02 -1.17 14.42
CA LEU A 174 -8.58 -1.12 14.33
C LEU A 174 -8.09 -0.37 13.08
N TYR A 175 -8.73 -0.59 11.93
CA TYR A 175 -8.23 -0.09 10.64
C TYR A 175 -8.58 1.38 10.37
N ALA A 176 -9.64 1.92 10.97
CA ALA A 176 -10.12 3.26 10.66
C ALA A 176 -9.04 4.38 10.81
N PRO A 177 -8.23 4.45 11.87
CA PRO A 177 -7.16 5.43 11.97
C PRO A 177 -6.09 5.26 10.90
N PHE A 178 -5.71 4.03 10.58
CA PHE A 178 -4.74 3.76 9.51
C PHE A 178 -5.24 4.26 8.16
N PHE A 179 -6.52 4.03 7.85
CA PHE A 179 -7.15 4.52 6.64
C PHE A 179 -7.18 6.05 6.57
N LEU A 180 -7.49 6.72 7.69
CA LEU A 180 -7.46 8.19 7.78
C LEU A 180 -6.08 8.73 7.41
N PHE A 181 -5.02 8.15 7.94
CA PHE A 181 -3.66 8.60 7.69
C PHE A 181 -3.15 8.30 6.28
N HIS A 182 -3.61 7.22 5.66
CA HIS A 182 -3.37 7.00 4.24
C HIS A 182 -3.93 8.11 3.36
N THR A 183 -5.02 8.74 3.78
CA THR A 183 -5.74 9.73 2.97
C THR A 183 -5.15 11.13 3.11
N VAL A 184 -4.77 11.51 4.33
CA VAL A 184 -4.30 12.87 4.62
C VAL A 184 -2.84 13.08 4.19
N GLY A 185 -2.03 12.01 4.21
CA GLY A 185 -0.61 12.11 3.92
C GLY A 185 0.17 12.81 5.06
N GLY A 186 1.48 12.64 5.05
CA GLY A 186 2.37 13.23 6.04
C GLY A 186 2.69 12.24 7.17
N GLU A 187 3.97 11.85 7.23
CA GLU A 187 4.52 11.06 8.32
C GLU A 187 5.10 12.02 9.34
N SER A 188 4.43 12.22 10.47
CA SER A 188 5.06 12.77 11.66
C SER A 188 5.40 11.63 12.62
N GLU A 189 6.48 11.78 13.37
CA GLU A 189 6.86 10.83 14.41
C GLU A 189 5.74 10.70 15.46
N GLU A 190 5.08 11.80 15.79
CA GLU A 190 3.92 11.86 16.68
C GLU A 190 2.75 11.01 16.15
N LEU A 191 2.50 11.05 14.84
CA LEU A 191 1.46 10.26 14.23
C LEU A 191 1.72 8.76 14.35
N LEU A 192 2.96 8.33 14.07
CA LEU A 192 3.36 6.93 14.21
C LEU A 192 3.21 6.45 15.65
N GLN A 193 3.62 7.28 16.63
CA GLN A 193 3.43 6.98 18.06
C GLN A 193 1.96 6.83 18.43
N ASN A 194 1.09 7.71 17.92
CA ASN A 194 -0.36 7.63 18.17
C ASN A 194 -0.98 6.37 17.55
N LEU A 195 -0.50 5.91 16.38
CA LEU A 195 -0.96 4.66 15.78
C LEU A 195 -0.48 3.42 16.56
N GLU A 196 0.77 3.40 17.01
CA GLU A 196 1.30 2.34 17.88
C GLU A 196 0.48 2.27 19.18
N GLU A 197 0.20 3.42 19.80
CA GLU A 197 -0.64 3.51 20.99
C GLU A 197 -2.08 3.03 20.73
N HIS A 198 -2.67 3.40 19.58
CA HIS A 198 -3.99 2.94 19.17
C HIS A 198 -4.05 1.41 19.06
N VAL A 199 -3.06 0.77 18.43
CA VAL A 199 -3.02 -0.70 18.32
C VAL A 199 -2.89 -1.35 19.69
N ARG A 200 -2.05 -0.79 20.56
CA ARG A 200 -1.85 -1.28 21.93
C ARG A 200 -3.14 -1.21 22.73
N LEU A 201 -3.81 -0.06 22.76
CA LEU A 201 -5.07 0.15 23.48
C LEU A 201 -6.19 -0.75 22.92
N PHE A 202 -6.27 -0.88 21.58
CA PHE A 202 -7.21 -1.80 20.96
C PHE A 202 -6.98 -3.24 21.47
N ARG A 203 -5.73 -3.72 21.47
CA ARG A 203 -5.38 -5.06 21.95
C ARG A 203 -5.76 -5.27 23.41
N GLU A 204 -5.48 -4.31 24.29
CA GLU A 204 -5.84 -4.36 25.71
C GLU A 204 -7.36 -4.45 25.89
N ASN A 205 -8.13 -3.67 25.12
CA ASN A 205 -9.59 -3.62 25.22
C ASN A 205 -10.29 -4.92 24.76
N VAL A 206 -9.76 -5.58 23.73
CA VAL A 206 -10.38 -6.77 23.14
C VAL A 206 -9.78 -8.09 23.61
N ARG A 207 -8.74 -8.07 24.45
CA ARG A 207 -8.12 -9.28 25.02
C ARG A 207 -9.09 -9.99 25.95
N GLU A 208 -9.19 -11.32 25.80
CA GLU A 208 -9.88 -12.17 26.78
C GLU A 208 -9.07 -12.17 28.10
N SER A 209 -9.77 -12.18 29.23
CA SER A 209 -9.16 -12.08 30.57
C SER A 209 -8.51 -13.37 31.00
#